data_add396a9dee879b1283afc85f2a261ef
#
_entry.id   add396a9dee879b1283afc85f2a261ef
#
_cell.length_a   1.000
_cell.length_b   1.000
_cell.length_c   1.000
_cell.angle_alpha   90.00
_cell.angle_beta   90.00
_cell.angle_gamma   90.00
#
_symmetry.space_group_name_H-M   'P 1'
#
loop_
_entity.id
_entity.type
_entity.pdbx_description
1 polymer ?
#
loop_
_entity_poly.entity_id
_entity_poly.type
_entity_poly.pdbx_seq_one_letter_code
_entity_poly.pdbx_strand_id
1 'polypeptide(L)'
;LIDPVAAPITVVKLGGRTQGAPSLPAALASLWKRTGGRLVIVHGGGDQISALQRGRGEEPQFVGGRRVTTPLALELVRMVLSGGANKQLVSALTATGAPAVGISGEDAAMLPATLLDEKKFGAVGTPAHPDPALVLHLLRGNFLPVISPVGTNIIDPAHGALNVNGDDAAAAVAVALGAAELLLMVDVSGVLDAHRVLIPHLTLQDARALVASGVAAGGMAAKLEACEIALAGGVMRVRVGDITALESAHAGTIIVNEHATTP
;
A
#
# COMPACT_ATOMS: atom_id res chain seq x y z
N LEU A 1 -26.92 10.95 14.51
CA LEU A 1 -25.95 10.58 13.45
C LEU A 1 -24.66 10.23 14.16
N ILE A 2 -24.29 8.95 14.18
CA ILE A 2 -23.00 8.48 14.69
C ILE A 2 -21.93 9.16 13.82
N ASP A 3 -20.95 9.81 14.45
CA ASP A 3 -19.83 10.39 13.71
C ASP A 3 -19.15 9.26 12.93
N PRO A 4 -19.25 9.26 11.60
CA PRO A 4 -18.77 8.16 10.81
C PRO A 4 -17.23 8.03 10.83
N VAL A 5 -16.52 8.99 11.40
CA VAL A 5 -15.04 8.98 11.53
C VAL A 5 -14.58 8.28 12.82
N ALA A 6 -15.50 8.03 13.78
CA ALA A 6 -15.14 7.38 15.06
C ALA A 6 -14.88 5.85 14.94
N ALA A 7 -15.30 5.20 13.84
CA ALA A 7 -15.04 3.78 13.65
C ALA A 7 -13.60 3.53 13.12
N PRO A 8 -12.94 2.43 13.53
CA PRO A 8 -11.57 2.13 13.15
C PRO A 8 -11.40 1.97 11.64
N ILE A 9 -10.43 2.68 11.06
CA ILE A 9 -10.10 2.61 9.63
C ILE A 9 -9.14 1.47 9.39
N THR A 10 -9.38 0.69 8.34
CA THR A 10 -8.45 -0.31 7.81
C THR A 10 -7.88 0.18 6.48
N VAL A 11 -6.56 0.15 6.33
CA VAL A 11 -5.87 0.38 5.06
C VAL A 11 -5.38 -0.95 4.51
N VAL A 12 -5.72 -1.25 3.26
CA VAL A 12 -5.24 -2.46 2.56
C VAL A 12 -4.32 -2.05 1.42
N LYS A 13 -3.10 -2.57 1.42
CA LYS A 13 -2.17 -2.43 0.31
C LYS A 13 -2.19 -3.68 -0.56
N LEU A 14 -2.47 -3.50 -1.84
CA LEU A 14 -2.48 -4.59 -2.81
C LEU A 14 -1.13 -4.69 -3.54
N GLY A 15 -0.47 -5.85 -3.43
CA GLY A 15 0.72 -6.19 -4.21
C GLY A 15 0.37 -6.53 -5.67
N GLY A 16 1.34 -6.46 -6.58
CA GLY A 16 1.11 -6.62 -8.02
C GLY A 16 0.41 -7.94 -8.40
N ARG A 17 0.89 -9.07 -7.87
CA ARG A 17 0.33 -10.40 -8.21
C ARG A 17 -1.05 -10.66 -7.60
N THR A 18 -1.32 -10.13 -6.42
CA THR A 18 -2.63 -10.31 -5.76
C THR A 18 -3.75 -9.59 -6.49
N GLN A 19 -3.45 -8.52 -7.25
CA GLN A 19 -4.46 -7.75 -8.01
C GLN A 19 -5.10 -8.55 -9.15
N GLY A 20 -4.44 -9.57 -9.65
CA GLY A 20 -4.95 -10.44 -10.72
C GLY A 20 -5.89 -11.57 -10.24
N ALA A 21 -6.09 -11.74 -8.93
CA ALA A 21 -6.93 -12.81 -8.40
C ALA A 21 -8.42 -12.52 -8.68
N PRO A 22 -9.17 -13.43 -9.35
CA PRO A 22 -10.58 -13.20 -9.69
C PRO A 22 -11.49 -12.97 -8.48
N SER A 23 -11.14 -13.55 -7.33
CA SER A 23 -11.90 -13.42 -6.07
C SER A 23 -11.62 -12.13 -5.31
N LEU A 24 -10.56 -11.39 -5.66
CA LEU A 24 -10.13 -10.19 -4.93
C LEU A 24 -11.22 -9.11 -4.83
N PRO A 25 -11.93 -8.71 -5.90
CA PRO A 25 -12.95 -7.67 -5.79
C PRO A 25 -14.08 -8.04 -4.83
N ALA A 26 -14.52 -9.30 -4.84
CA ALA A 26 -15.56 -9.78 -3.94
C ALA A 26 -15.09 -9.80 -2.47
N ALA A 27 -13.85 -10.25 -2.21
CA ALA A 27 -13.27 -10.26 -0.88
C ALA A 27 -13.10 -8.84 -0.31
N LEU A 28 -12.63 -7.88 -1.12
CA LEU A 28 -12.52 -6.47 -0.73
C LEU A 28 -13.89 -5.83 -0.47
N ALA A 29 -14.89 -6.10 -1.31
CA ALA A 29 -16.24 -5.61 -1.10
C ALA A 29 -16.88 -6.18 0.19
N SER A 30 -16.60 -7.45 0.49
CA SER A 30 -17.01 -8.07 1.75
C SER A 30 -16.31 -7.41 2.95
N LEU A 31 -15.00 -7.15 2.86
CA LEU A 31 -14.25 -6.44 3.91
C LEU A 31 -14.79 -5.01 4.09
N TRP A 32 -15.06 -4.28 3.00
CA TRP A 32 -15.65 -2.94 3.06
C TRP A 32 -16.98 -2.93 3.82
N LYS A 33 -17.85 -3.93 3.60
CA LYS A 33 -19.10 -4.08 4.36
C LYS A 33 -18.85 -4.36 5.84
N ARG A 34 -17.92 -5.28 6.15
CA ARG A 34 -17.59 -5.64 7.54
C ARG A 34 -16.95 -4.49 8.32
N THR A 35 -16.20 -3.63 7.66
CA THR A 35 -15.61 -2.41 8.27
C THR A 35 -16.59 -1.25 8.34
N GLY A 36 -17.86 -1.44 7.99
CA GLY A 36 -18.85 -0.37 7.97
C GLY A 36 -18.47 0.78 7.03
N GLY A 37 -17.82 0.49 5.90
CA GLY A 37 -17.34 1.49 4.95
C GLY A 37 -16.02 2.18 5.34
N ARG A 38 -15.28 1.64 6.32
CA ARG A 38 -14.01 2.20 6.82
C ARG A 38 -12.80 1.51 6.23
N LEU A 39 -12.80 1.32 4.93
CA LEU A 39 -11.73 0.68 4.16
C LEU A 39 -11.13 1.69 3.18
N VAL A 40 -9.80 1.69 3.11
CA VAL A 40 -9.02 2.43 2.11
C VAL A 40 -8.10 1.44 1.41
N ILE A 41 -7.98 1.53 0.10
CA ILE A 41 -7.11 0.66 -0.69
C ILE A 41 -5.97 1.49 -1.28
N VAL A 42 -4.73 1.01 -1.11
CA VAL A 42 -3.55 1.48 -1.84
C VAL A 42 -3.08 0.35 -2.74
N HIS A 43 -2.98 0.58 -4.05
CA HIS A 43 -2.62 -0.47 -4.99
C HIS A 43 -1.27 -0.25 -5.67
N GLY A 44 -0.70 -1.31 -6.22
CA GLY A 44 0.46 -1.26 -7.10
C GLY A 44 0.09 -1.52 -8.56
N GLY A 45 1.05 -1.91 -9.37
CA GLY A 45 0.91 -2.21 -10.81
C GLY A 45 2.26 -2.47 -11.46
N GLY A 46 3.23 -2.95 -10.69
CA GLY A 46 4.62 -3.09 -11.11
C GLY A 46 4.81 -3.93 -12.38
N ASP A 47 4.06 -5.01 -12.53
CA ASP A 47 4.16 -5.91 -13.69
C ASP A 47 3.64 -5.23 -14.96
N GLN A 48 2.52 -4.49 -14.87
CA GLN A 48 1.95 -3.74 -15.99
C GLN A 48 2.89 -2.61 -16.44
N ILE A 49 3.49 -1.88 -15.47
CA ILE A 49 4.49 -0.85 -15.76
C ILE A 49 5.69 -1.48 -16.46
N SER A 50 6.21 -2.61 -15.94
CA SER A 50 7.37 -3.29 -16.51
C SER A 50 7.12 -3.77 -17.94
N ALA A 51 5.95 -4.33 -18.21
CA ALA A 51 5.57 -4.76 -19.55
C ALA A 51 5.51 -3.57 -20.53
N LEU A 52 4.91 -2.46 -20.12
CA LEU A 52 4.81 -1.27 -20.95
C LEU A 52 6.18 -0.60 -21.17
N GLN A 53 7.04 -0.55 -20.15
CA GLN A 53 8.39 -0.02 -20.21
C GLN A 53 9.25 -0.80 -21.22
N ARG A 54 9.22 -2.15 -21.18
CA ARG A 54 9.87 -2.99 -22.20
C ARG A 54 9.32 -2.75 -23.60
N GLY A 55 8.00 -2.59 -23.72
CA GLY A 55 7.35 -2.26 -25.01
C GLY A 55 7.77 -0.89 -25.58
N ARG A 56 8.36 -0.02 -24.75
CA ARG A 56 8.94 1.27 -25.15
C ARG A 56 10.47 1.23 -25.30
N GLY A 57 11.08 0.02 -25.20
CA GLY A 57 12.52 -0.18 -25.41
C GLY A 57 13.39 0.11 -24.19
N GLU A 58 12.81 0.23 -22.99
CA GLU A 58 13.53 0.46 -21.75
C GLU A 58 13.37 -0.72 -20.79
N GLU A 59 14.48 -1.35 -20.39
CA GLU A 59 14.46 -2.45 -19.40
C GLU A 59 14.26 -1.90 -17.98
N PRO A 60 13.23 -2.41 -17.23
CA PRO A 60 12.99 -2.00 -15.86
C PRO A 60 14.15 -2.36 -14.95
N GLN A 61 14.65 -1.39 -14.20
CA GLN A 61 15.69 -1.61 -13.20
C GLN A 61 15.11 -1.43 -11.79
N PHE A 62 15.62 -2.23 -10.84
CA PHE A 62 15.20 -2.20 -9.44
C PHE A 62 16.41 -2.21 -8.52
N VAL A 63 16.35 -1.39 -7.46
CA VAL A 63 17.36 -1.32 -6.41
C VAL A 63 16.63 -1.39 -5.06
N GLY A 64 16.95 -2.39 -4.25
CA GLY A 64 16.27 -2.59 -2.96
C GLY A 64 14.75 -2.68 -3.06
N GLY A 65 14.22 -3.33 -4.12
CA GLY A 65 12.79 -3.45 -4.35
C GLY A 65 12.09 -2.19 -4.90
N ARG A 66 12.81 -1.07 -5.06
CA ARG A 66 12.30 0.16 -5.65
C ARG A 66 12.68 0.26 -7.12
N ARG A 67 11.73 0.65 -7.98
CA ARG A 67 11.96 0.85 -9.41
C ARG A 67 12.79 2.10 -9.62
N VAL A 68 13.91 1.99 -10.32
CA VAL A 68 14.61 3.16 -10.86
C VAL A 68 13.66 3.84 -11.86
N THR A 69 13.38 5.12 -11.64
CA THR A 69 12.32 5.84 -12.34
C THR A 69 12.90 6.96 -13.18
N THR A 70 13.20 6.64 -14.43
CA THR A 70 13.57 7.61 -15.47
C THR A 70 12.37 8.51 -15.81
N PRO A 71 12.55 9.63 -16.53
CA PRO A 71 11.44 10.45 -17.01
C PRO A 71 10.38 9.63 -17.79
N LEU A 72 10.80 8.72 -18.68
CA LEU A 72 9.89 7.82 -19.39
C LEU A 72 9.19 6.87 -18.41
N ALA A 73 9.94 6.27 -17.49
CA ALA A 73 9.34 5.37 -16.50
C ALA A 73 8.31 6.10 -15.62
N LEU A 74 8.52 7.38 -15.26
CA LEU A 74 7.57 8.17 -14.49
C LEU A 74 6.27 8.42 -15.27
N GLU A 75 6.38 8.76 -16.55
CA GLU A 75 5.21 8.90 -17.42
C GLU A 75 4.38 7.60 -17.45
N LEU A 76 5.05 6.46 -17.66
CA LEU A 76 4.40 5.15 -17.67
C LEU A 76 3.81 4.78 -16.31
N VAL A 77 4.48 5.11 -15.21
CA VAL A 77 3.97 4.92 -13.84
C VAL A 77 2.66 5.69 -13.67
N ARG A 78 2.59 6.97 -14.04
CA ARG A 78 1.34 7.76 -13.95
C ARG A 78 0.23 7.18 -14.84
N MET A 79 0.53 6.84 -16.09
CA MET A 79 -0.46 6.26 -17.02
C MET A 79 -1.02 4.93 -16.50
N VAL A 80 -0.14 4.04 -16.02
CA VAL A 80 -0.55 2.71 -15.56
C VAL A 80 -1.20 2.79 -14.18
N LEU A 81 -0.56 3.40 -13.19
CA LEU A 81 -1.08 3.38 -11.82
C LEU A 81 -2.32 4.24 -11.68
N SER A 82 -2.29 5.50 -12.10
CA SER A 82 -3.42 6.42 -11.90
C SER A 82 -4.52 6.26 -12.96
N GLY A 83 -4.18 5.68 -14.12
CA GLY A 83 -5.12 5.39 -15.20
C GLY A 83 -5.54 3.93 -15.23
N GLY A 84 -4.78 3.07 -15.93
CA GLY A 84 -5.18 1.71 -16.27
C GLY A 84 -5.49 0.84 -15.05
N ALA A 85 -4.51 0.60 -14.19
CA ALA A 85 -4.63 -0.30 -13.03
C ALA A 85 -5.67 0.21 -12.02
N ASN A 86 -5.65 1.52 -11.72
CA ASN A 86 -6.63 2.12 -10.81
C ASN A 86 -8.06 1.94 -11.33
N LYS A 87 -8.33 2.29 -12.58
CA LYS A 87 -9.69 2.24 -13.13
C LYS A 87 -10.17 0.81 -13.38
N GLN A 88 -9.28 -0.14 -13.67
CA GLN A 88 -9.64 -1.55 -13.72
C GLN A 88 -10.09 -2.06 -12.34
N LEU A 89 -9.36 -1.73 -11.28
CA LEU A 89 -9.72 -2.12 -9.91
C LEU A 89 -11.03 -1.45 -9.47
N VAL A 90 -11.19 -0.15 -9.72
CA VAL A 90 -12.43 0.60 -9.44
C VAL A 90 -13.61 -0.04 -10.14
N SER A 91 -13.49 -0.34 -11.43
CA SER A 91 -14.57 -0.98 -12.19
C SER A 91 -14.95 -2.34 -11.63
N ALA A 92 -13.96 -3.18 -11.28
CA ALA A 92 -14.19 -4.49 -10.68
C ALA A 92 -14.88 -4.39 -9.31
N LEU A 93 -14.48 -3.45 -8.46
CA LEU A 93 -15.12 -3.19 -7.17
C LEU A 93 -16.54 -2.66 -7.32
N THR A 94 -16.76 -1.73 -8.24
CA THR A 94 -18.10 -1.18 -8.52
C THR A 94 -19.05 -2.26 -9.01
N ALA A 95 -18.57 -3.21 -9.82
CA ALA A 95 -19.36 -4.35 -10.28
C ALA A 95 -19.80 -5.28 -9.11
N THR A 96 -19.13 -5.24 -7.95
CA THR A 96 -19.55 -5.95 -6.72
C THR A 96 -20.49 -5.14 -5.84
N GLY A 97 -20.85 -3.92 -6.25
CA GLY A 97 -21.69 -2.99 -5.50
C GLY A 97 -20.93 -2.13 -4.48
N ALA A 98 -19.59 -2.18 -4.44
CA ALA A 98 -18.80 -1.27 -3.62
C ALA A 98 -18.68 0.10 -4.32
N PRO A 99 -18.96 1.24 -3.65
CA PRO A 99 -18.91 2.57 -4.24
C PRO A 99 -17.46 3.08 -4.34
N ALA A 100 -16.65 2.41 -5.17
CA ALA A 100 -15.22 2.70 -5.29
C ALA A 100 -14.94 3.99 -6.04
N VAL A 101 -14.03 4.80 -5.50
CA VAL A 101 -13.52 6.03 -6.12
C VAL A 101 -12.01 5.95 -6.25
N GLY A 102 -11.52 5.99 -7.49
CA GLY A 102 -10.10 5.96 -7.80
C GLY A 102 -9.50 7.35 -7.80
N ILE A 103 -8.47 7.52 -6.98
CA ILE A 103 -7.67 8.73 -6.87
C ILE A 103 -6.18 8.41 -6.93
N SER A 104 -5.39 9.42 -7.21
CA SER A 104 -3.92 9.41 -7.17
C SER A 104 -3.43 10.15 -5.93
N GLY A 105 -2.26 9.86 -5.45
CA GLY A 105 -1.61 10.67 -4.42
C GLY A 105 -1.32 12.11 -4.86
N GLU A 106 -1.38 12.40 -6.17
CA GLU A 106 -1.30 13.76 -6.72
C GLU A 106 -2.58 14.56 -6.49
N ASP A 107 -3.76 13.89 -6.39
CA ASP A 107 -5.04 14.57 -6.22
C ASP A 107 -5.07 15.32 -4.88
N ALA A 108 -5.35 16.62 -4.94
CA ALA A 108 -5.26 17.54 -3.81
C ALA A 108 -3.88 17.52 -3.10
N ALA A 109 -2.82 17.08 -3.78
CA ALA A 109 -1.49 16.85 -3.20
C ALA A 109 -1.53 15.99 -1.93
N MET A 110 -2.45 15.01 -1.86
CA MET A 110 -2.70 14.23 -0.66
C MET A 110 -1.52 13.33 -0.24
N LEU A 111 -0.63 12.97 -1.17
CA LEU A 111 0.59 12.21 -0.91
C LEU A 111 1.82 13.06 -1.26
N PRO A 112 2.17 14.04 -0.41
CA PRO A 112 3.40 14.81 -0.61
C PRO A 112 4.60 13.90 -0.47
N ALA A 113 5.61 14.09 -1.31
CA ALA A 113 6.82 13.29 -1.31
C ALA A 113 8.07 14.15 -1.60
N THR A 114 9.21 13.70 -1.11
CA THR A 114 10.52 14.24 -1.41
C THR A 114 11.34 13.23 -2.19
N LEU A 115 12.25 13.69 -3.05
CA LEU A 115 13.17 12.80 -3.77
C LEU A 115 13.99 11.96 -2.79
N LEU A 116 14.02 10.64 -3.00
CA LEU A 116 14.79 9.72 -2.17
C LEU A 116 16.31 9.87 -2.42
N ASP A 117 16.74 9.73 -3.65
CA ASP A 117 18.09 9.92 -4.16
C ASP A 117 17.99 9.94 -5.69
N GLU A 118 18.00 11.14 -6.27
CA GLU A 118 17.81 11.32 -7.70
C GLU A 118 18.86 10.62 -8.55
N LYS A 119 20.12 10.64 -8.11
CA LYS A 119 21.22 10.01 -8.86
C LYS A 119 21.10 8.50 -8.93
N LYS A 120 20.55 7.87 -7.88
CA LYS A 120 20.44 6.42 -7.75
C LYS A 120 19.12 5.90 -8.27
N PHE A 121 18.02 6.62 -8.04
CA PHE A 121 16.66 6.13 -8.27
C PHE A 121 15.88 6.94 -9.31
N GLY A 122 16.39 8.11 -9.73
CA GLY A 122 15.61 9.04 -10.55
C GLY A 122 14.43 9.64 -9.78
N ALA A 123 13.27 9.74 -10.42
CA ALA A 123 12.07 10.35 -9.87
C ALA A 123 11.33 9.45 -8.87
N VAL A 124 12.05 8.88 -7.90
CA VAL A 124 11.46 8.10 -6.78
C VAL A 124 11.31 8.99 -5.56
N GLY A 125 10.12 8.93 -4.95
CA GLY A 125 9.78 9.71 -3.77
C GLY A 125 9.68 8.89 -2.49
N THR A 126 10.07 9.53 -1.38
CA THR A 126 9.73 9.10 -0.02
C THR A 126 8.51 9.92 0.43
N PRO A 127 7.43 9.30 0.92
CA PRO A 127 6.29 10.02 1.45
C PRO A 127 6.71 10.98 2.56
N ALA A 128 6.20 12.21 2.51
CA ALA A 128 6.24 13.13 3.64
C ALA A 128 4.94 12.96 4.47
N HIS A 129 4.42 14.00 5.07
CA HIS A 129 3.18 13.93 5.86
C HIS A 129 1.94 14.02 4.95
N PRO A 130 1.27 12.89 4.61
CA PRO A 130 0.07 12.93 3.78
C PRO A 130 -1.05 13.74 4.41
N ASP A 131 -1.81 14.46 3.57
CA ASP A 131 -3.03 15.14 4.01
C ASP A 131 -4.21 14.16 3.88
N PRO A 132 -4.84 13.75 4.98
CA PRO A 132 -5.95 12.80 4.96
C PRO A 132 -7.28 13.42 4.52
N ALA A 133 -7.37 14.74 4.33
CA ALA A 133 -8.64 15.46 4.15
C ALA A 133 -9.50 14.91 3.01
N LEU A 134 -8.91 14.66 1.83
CA LEU A 134 -9.63 14.09 0.68
C LEU A 134 -10.15 12.68 0.99
N VAL A 135 -9.31 11.82 1.56
CA VAL A 135 -9.69 10.44 1.89
C VAL A 135 -10.79 10.40 2.95
N LEU A 136 -10.67 11.22 3.99
CA LEU A 136 -11.70 11.35 5.03
C LEU A 136 -13.02 11.88 4.45
N HIS A 137 -12.96 12.81 3.49
CA HIS A 137 -14.15 13.30 2.81
C HIS A 137 -14.87 12.17 2.04
N LEU A 138 -14.14 11.35 1.31
CA LEU A 138 -14.68 10.20 0.60
C LEU A 138 -15.28 9.16 1.56
N LEU A 139 -14.59 8.85 2.66
CA LEU A 139 -15.09 7.92 3.69
C LEU A 139 -16.38 8.44 4.34
N ARG A 140 -16.49 9.76 4.61
CA ARG A 140 -17.73 10.38 5.12
C ARG A 140 -18.88 10.27 4.12
N GLY A 141 -18.57 10.35 2.83
CA GLY A 141 -19.53 10.12 1.74
C GLY A 141 -19.88 8.65 1.51
N ASN A 142 -19.36 7.75 2.34
CA ASN A 142 -19.51 6.29 2.20
C ASN A 142 -18.95 5.74 0.89
N PHE A 143 -17.90 6.38 0.34
CA PHE A 143 -17.13 5.86 -0.80
C PHE A 143 -15.96 5.00 -0.33
N LEU A 144 -15.50 4.10 -1.19
CA LEU A 144 -14.30 3.28 -1.02
C LEU A 144 -13.13 3.92 -1.79
N PRO A 145 -12.19 4.63 -1.11
CA PRO A 145 -11.05 5.21 -1.79
C PRO A 145 -10.07 4.15 -2.29
N VAL A 146 -9.65 4.27 -3.54
CA VAL A 146 -8.66 3.40 -4.21
C VAL A 146 -7.52 4.29 -4.70
N ILE A 147 -6.38 4.24 -4.01
CA ILE A 147 -5.28 5.20 -4.15
C ILE A 147 -4.14 4.59 -4.96
N SER A 148 -3.71 5.27 -6.00
CA SER A 148 -2.44 4.98 -6.69
C SER A 148 -1.28 5.73 -6.03
N PRO A 149 -0.12 5.07 -5.81
CA PRO A 149 1.00 5.63 -5.05
C PRO A 149 1.90 6.53 -5.93
N VAL A 150 1.30 7.52 -6.56
CA VAL A 150 2.01 8.59 -7.27
C VAL A 150 1.90 9.83 -6.41
N GLY A 151 3.02 10.33 -5.90
CA GLY A 151 3.07 11.47 -4.98
C GLY A 151 3.38 12.78 -5.68
N THR A 152 3.13 13.89 -5.00
CA THR A 152 3.50 15.25 -5.44
C THR A 152 4.87 15.62 -4.88
N ASN A 153 5.79 16.08 -5.73
CA ASN A 153 7.07 16.60 -5.29
C ASN A 153 6.87 17.95 -4.58
N ILE A 154 7.12 17.98 -3.27
CA ILE A 154 6.93 19.20 -2.46
C ILE A 154 8.14 20.11 -2.44
N ILE A 155 9.32 19.62 -2.83
CA ILE A 155 10.55 20.43 -2.89
C ILE A 155 10.65 21.15 -4.23
N ASP A 156 10.25 20.48 -5.30
CA ASP A 156 10.24 21.04 -6.65
C ASP A 156 8.94 20.69 -7.36
N PRO A 157 7.87 21.46 -7.12
CA PRO A 157 6.57 21.23 -7.76
C PRO A 157 6.62 21.31 -9.29
N ALA A 158 7.61 22.00 -9.88
CA ALA A 158 7.78 22.08 -11.32
C ALA A 158 8.19 20.74 -11.95
N HIS A 159 8.89 19.86 -11.20
CA HIS A 159 9.17 18.49 -11.60
C HIS A 159 8.00 17.53 -11.37
N GLY A 160 6.89 18.01 -10.82
CA GLY A 160 5.60 17.33 -10.78
C GLY A 160 5.55 16.10 -9.88
N ALA A 161 5.28 14.93 -10.47
CA ALA A 161 5.02 13.69 -9.75
C ALA A 161 6.29 12.94 -9.33
N LEU A 162 6.16 12.13 -8.28
CA LEU A 162 7.17 11.16 -7.86
C LEU A 162 6.55 9.77 -7.77
N ASN A 163 7.30 8.76 -8.24
CA ASN A 163 6.96 7.36 -8.03
C ASN A 163 7.23 6.97 -6.58
N VAL A 164 6.19 6.73 -5.81
CA VAL A 164 6.30 6.30 -4.41
C VAL A 164 6.14 4.79 -4.34
N ASN A 165 6.97 4.11 -3.52
CA ASN A 165 6.77 2.69 -3.27
C ASN A 165 5.39 2.45 -2.64
N GLY A 166 4.65 1.45 -3.13
CA GLY A 166 3.27 1.23 -2.69
C GLY A 166 3.15 0.81 -1.22
N ASP A 167 4.15 0.13 -0.64
CA ASP A 167 4.16 -0.24 0.78
C ASP A 167 4.42 1.01 1.63
N ASP A 168 5.39 1.86 1.22
CA ASP A 168 5.71 3.14 1.87
C ASP A 168 4.50 4.09 1.82
N ALA A 169 3.84 4.19 0.66
CA ALA A 169 2.64 5.00 0.50
C ALA A 169 1.49 4.53 1.40
N ALA A 170 1.27 3.21 1.49
CA ALA A 170 0.21 2.64 2.32
C ALA A 170 0.49 2.85 3.81
N ALA A 171 1.74 2.71 4.25
CA ALA A 171 2.14 3.01 5.62
C ALA A 171 1.90 4.49 5.96
N ALA A 172 2.35 5.40 5.10
CA ALA A 172 2.18 6.84 5.31
C ALA A 172 0.69 7.26 5.33
N VAL A 173 -0.13 6.73 4.41
CA VAL A 173 -1.58 6.95 4.39
C VAL A 173 -2.25 6.38 5.64
N ALA A 174 -1.86 5.18 6.09
CA ALA A 174 -2.41 4.58 7.30
C ALA A 174 -2.11 5.43 8.55
N VAL A 175 -0.88 5.93 8.67
CA VAL A 175 -0.48 6.84 9.75
C VAL A 175 -1.29 8.14 9.70
N ALA A 176 -1.39 8.80 8.54
CA ALA A 176 -2.12 10.05 8.39
C ALA A 176 -3.62 9.92 8.72
N LEU A 177 -4.21 8.77 8.44
CA LEU A 177 -5.61 8.46 8.75
C LEU A 177 -5.85 8.02 10.20
N GLY A 178 -4.79 7.82 11.01
CA GLY A 178 -4.93 7.18 12.32
C GLY A 178 -5.53 5.77 12.22
N ALA A 179 -5.15 5.01 11.19
CA ALA A 179 -5.74 3.72 10.93
C ALA A 179 -5.47 2.73 12.08
N ALA A 180 -6.48 1.94 12.42
CA ALA A 180 -6.33 0.87 13.40
C ALA A 180 -5.52 -0.30 12.83
N GLU A 181 -5.62 -0.52 11.53
CA GLU A 181 -4.96 -1.64 10.86
C GLU A 181 -4.41 -1.25 9.49
N LEU A 182 -3.18 -1.72 9.20
CA LEU A 182 -2.61 -1.79 7.86
C LEU A 182 -2.46 -3.26 7.47
N LEU A 183 -3.11 -3.69 6.37
CA LEU A 183 -2.95 -5.02 5.78
C LEU A 183 -2.10 -4.93 4.51
N LEU A 184 -0.90 -5.51 4.52
CA LEU A 184 -0.04 -5.64 3.36
C LEU A 184 -0.30 -6.99 2.67
N MET A 185 -0.93 -6.94 1.51
CA MET A 185 -1.25 -8.14 0.73
C MET A 185 -0.01 -8.67 -0.01
N VAL A 186 0.18 -9.97 0.10
CA VAL A 186 1.27 -10.74 -0.53
C VAL A 186 0.72 -12.00 -1.22
N ASP A 187 1.56 -12.71 -1.95
CA ASP A 187 1.21 -13.97 -2.63
C ASP A 187 1.55 -15.23 -1.81
N VAL A 188 1.90 -15.05 -0.55
CA VAL A 188 2.14 -16.11 0.43
C VAL A 188 1.27 -15.88 1.66
N SER A 189 1.11 -16.91 2.50
CA SER A 189 0.23 -16.83 3.67
C SER A 189 0.62 -15.78 4.72
N GLY A 190 1.85 -15.27 4.67
CA GLY A 190 2.38 -14.25 5.59
C GLY A 190 3.90 -14.24 5.59
N VAL A 191 4.51 -13.79 6.69
CA VAL A 191 5.95 -13.86 6.89
C VAL A 191 6.32 -15.30 7.23
N LEU A 192 7.27 -15.86 6.51
CA LEU A 192 7.72 -17.24 6.70
C LEU A 192 9.09 -17.26 7.40
N ASP A 193 9.32 -18.27 8.22
CA ASP A 193 10.62 -18.54 8.81
C ASP A 193 11.61 -19.16 7.80
N ALA A 194 12.82 -19.52 8.28
CA ALA A 194 13.84 -20.17 7.47
C ALA A 194 13.42 -21.56 6.92
N HIS A 195 12.44 -22.21 7.54
CA HIS A 195 11.87 -23.48 7.12
C HIS A 195 10.61 -23.32 6.25
N ARG A 196 10.27 -22.07 5.86
CA ARG A 196 9.07 -21.70 5.10
C ARG A 196 7.75 -21.98 5.85
N VAL A 197 7.78 -21.98 7.17
CA VAL A 197 6.61 -22.09 8.03
C VAL A 197 6.10 -20.69 8.35
N LEU A 198 4.78 -20.49 8.32
CA LEU A 198 4.15 -19.23 8.67
C LEU A 198 4.45 -18.85 10.12
N ILE A 199 4.90 -17.63 10.32
CA ILE A 199 5.02 -17.00 11.64
C ILE A 199 3.73 -16.21 11.90
N PRO A 200 2.84 -16.66 12.79
CA PRO A 200 1.54 -15.99 12.96
C PRO A 200 1.64 -14.64 13.68
N HIS A 201 2.63 -14.48 14.57
CA HIS A 201 2.85 -13.26 15.35
C HIS A 201 4.31 -12.87 15.37
N LEU A 202 4.58 -11.59 15.16
CA LEU A 202 5.91 -11.00 15.23
C LEU A 202 5.86 -9.71 16.05
N THR A 203 6.93 -9.47 16.83
CA THR A 203 7.26 -8.12 17.31
C THR A 203 8.07 -7.37 16.25
N LEU A 204 8.20 -6.05 16.39
CA LEU A 204 9.11 -5.28 15.54
C LEU A 204 10.57 -5.74 15.69
N GLN A 205 10.99 -6.18 16.87
CA GLN A 205 12.32 -6.72 17.11
C GLN A 205 12.55 -8.00 16.30
N ASP A 206 11.58 -8.93 16.33
CA ASP A 206 11.64 -10.16 15.53
C ASP A 206 11.67 -9.86 14.03
N ALA A 207 10.86 -8.92 13.57
CA ALA A 207 10.84 -8.49 12.17
C ALA A 207 12.21 -7.95 11.71
N ARG A 208 12.84 -7.09 12.51
CA ARG A 208 14.19 -6.60 12.25
C ARG A 208 15.23 -7.72 12.23
N ALA A 209 15.12 -8.69 13.16
CA ALA A 209 16.02 -9.84 13.20
C ALA A 209 15.89 -10.72 11.97
N LEU A 210 14.67 -10.94 11.44
CA LEU A 210 14.44 -11.68 10.19
C LEU A 210 15.07 -10.97 8.98
N VAL A 211 15.02 -9.64 8.93
CA VAL A 211 15.68 -8.86 7.87
C VAL A 211 17.21 -8.93 8.02
N ALA A 212 17.73 -8.73 9.23
CA ALA A 212 19.18 -8.75 9.51
C ALA A 212 19.82 -10.11 9.23
N SER A 213 19.11 -11.21 9.50
CA SER A 213 19.56 -12.58 9.19
C SER A 213 19.42 -12.98 7.72
N GLY A 214 18.75 -12.16 6.89
CA GLY A 214 18.48 -12.45 5.48
C GLY A 214 17.34 -13.46 5.24
N VAL A 215 16.64 -13.93 6.28
CA VAL A 215 15.45 -14.79 6.14
C VAL A 215 14.34 -14.02 5.43
N ALA A 216 14.09 -12.78 5.84
CA ALA A 216 13.25 -11.86 5.10
C ALA A 216 14.12 -10.98 4.19
N ALA A 217 14.03 -11.21 2.87
CA ALA A 217 14.83 -10.50 1.88
C ALA A 217 13.95 -9.86 0.80
N GLY A 218 14.53 -8.95 0.01
CA GLY A 218 13.89 -8.35 -1.17
C GLY A 218 12.55 -7.68 -0.83
N GLY A 219 11.48 -8.09 -1.50
CA GLY A 219 10.15 -7.50 -1.31
C GLY A 219 9.57 -7.70 0.09
N MET A 220 9.94 -8.77 0.82
CA MET A 220 9.48 -8.98 2.19
C MET A 220 10.21 -8.04 3.16
N ALA A 221 11.51 -7.83 2.98
CA ALA A 221 12.26 -6.86 3.78
C ALA A 221 11.66 -5.45 3.66
N ALA A 222 11.39 -4.99 2.44
CA ALA A 222 10.75 -3.69 2.21
C ALA A 222 9.37 -3.58 2.88
N LYS A 223 8.61 -4.68 2.93
CA LYS A 223 7.31 -4.70 3.64
C LYS A 223 7.48 -4.60 5.15
N LEU A 224 8.46 -5.30 5.72
CA LEU A 224 8.74 -5.22 7.16
C LEU A 224 9.23 -3.81 7.55
N GLU A 225 10.00 -3.13 6.68
CA GLU A 225 10.34 -1.71 6.85
C GLU A 225 9.06 -0.83 6.87
N ALA A 226 8.13 -1.06 5.95
CA ALA A 226 6.85 -0.33 5.93
C ALA A 226 5.98 -0.63 7.16
N CYS A 227 6.01 -1.88 7.68
CA CYS A 227 5.37 -2.22 8.95
C CYS A 227 5.93 -1.41 10.12
N GLU A 228 7.25 -1.27 10.18
CA GLU A 228 7.91 -0.46 11.21
C GLU A 228 7.47 1.00 11.15
N ILE A 229 7.46 1.61 9.95
CA ILE A 229 6.99 2.99 9.75
C ILE A 229 5.54 3.14 10.24
N ALA A 230 4.66 2.23 9.88
CA ALA A 230 3.25 2.29 10.24
C ALA A 230 3.05 2.19 11.77
N LEU A 231 3.70 1.22 12.41
CA LEU A 231 3.60 1.00 13.86
C LEU A 231 4.23 2.14 14.65
N ALA A 232 5.39 2.66 14.22
CA ALA A 232 6.03 3.83 14.83
C ALA A 232 5.15 5.09 14.69
N GLY A 233 4.38 5.19 13.59
CA GLY A 233 3.43 6.28 13.34
C GLY A 233 2.09 6.12 14.05
N GLY A 234 1.89 5.09 14.89
CA GLY A 234 0.69 4.92 15.73
C GLY A 234 -0.39 4.00 15.16
N VAL A 235 -0.17 3.32 14.03
CA VAL A 235 -1.05 2.23 13.58
C VAL A 235 -0.99 1.12 14.64
N MET A 236 -2.15 0.64 15.12
CA MET A 236 -2.18 -0.29 16.26
C MET A 236 -1.65 -1.67 15.91
N ARG A 237 -1.90 -2.16 14.70
CA ARG A 237 -1.37 -3.43 14.19
C ARG A 237 -1.15 -3.39 12.69
N VAL A 238 -0.16 -4.14 12.24
CA VAL A 238 0.03 -4.41 10.82
C VAL A 238 -0.12 -5.90 10.57
N ARG A 239 -0.77 -6.28 9.48
CA ARG A 239 -0.82 -7.67 9.03
C ARG A 239 -0.18 -7.83 7.67
N VAL A 240 0.49 -8.96 7.48
CA VAL A 240 1.02 -9.40 6.19
C VAL A 240 0.37 -10.73 5.84
N GLY A 241 -0.28 -10.83 4.69
CA GLY A 241 -0.96 -12.08 4.31
C GLY A 241 -1.49 -12.08 2.88
N ASP A 242 -1.99 -13.23 2.47
CA ASP A 242 -2.63 -13.44 1.19
C ASP A 242 -4.14 -13.08 1.23
N ILE A 243 -4.88 -13.52 0.23
CA ILE A 243 -6.32 -13.21 0.12
C ILE A 243 -7.14 -13.69 1.33
N THR A 244 -6.71 -14.74 2.03
CA THR A 244 -7.40 -15.23 3.24
C THR A 244 -7.38 -14.21 4.38
N ALA A 245 -6.37 -13.32 4.41
CA ALA A 245 -6.29 -12.23 5.37
C ALA A 245 -7.37 -11.15 5.17
N LEU A 246 -8.00 -11.07 3.99
CA LEU A 246 -9.18 -10.23 3.78
C LEU A 246 -10.43 -10.84 4.41
N GLU A 247 -10.50 -12.16 4.54
CA GLU A 247 -11.66 -12.89 5.02
C GLU A 247 -11.63 -13.11 6.54
N SER A 248 -10.43 -13.34 7.09
CA SER A 248 -10.20 -13.62 8.52
C SER A 248 -9.22 -12.63 9.15
N ALA A 249 -9.57 -12.09 10.30
CA ALA A 249 -8.71 -11.19 11.09
C ALA A 249 -7.51 -11.91 11.73
N HIS A 250 -7.51 -13.25 11.73
CA HIS A 250 -6.44 -14.08 12.31
C HIS A 250 -5.53 -14.69 11.24
N ALA A 251 -5.85 -14.54 9.95
CA ALA A 251 -5.01 -15.04 8.87
C ALA A 251 -3.85 -14.09 8.59
N GLY A 252 -2.72 -14.67 8.21
CA GLY A 252 -1.48 -13.93 7.95
C GLY A 252 -0.57 -13.85 9.18
N THR A 253 0.42 -12.98 9.09
CA THR A 253 1.30 -12.60 10.19
C THR A 253 0.82 -11.28 10.79
N ILE A 254 0.55 -11.26 12.08
CA ILE A 254 0.24 -10.05 12.84
C ILE A 254 1.53 -9.48 13.41
N ILE A 255 1.78 -8.19 13.15
CA ILE A 255 2.96 -7.48 13.63
C ILE A 255 2.50 -6.34 14.53
N VAL A 256 3.06 -6.26 15.74
CA VAL A 256 2.72 -5.25 16.76
C VAL A 256 3.98 -4.67 17.39
N ASN A 257 3.84 -3.52 18.04
CA ASN A 257 4.89 -2.99 18.94
C ASN A 257 5.04 -3.90 20.17
N GLU A 258 6.24 -3.97 20.74
CA GLU A 258 6.59 -4.81 21.89
C GLU A 258 5.75 -4.55 23.15
N HIS A 259 5.08 -3.39 23.22
CA HIS A 259 4.27 -2.97 24.37
C HIS A 259 2.77 -3.24 24.23
N ALA A 260 2.31 -3.79 23.10
CA ALA A 260 0.91 -4.19 22.95
C ALA A 260 0.72 -5.54 23.67
N THR A 261 0.47 -5.51 24.97
CA THR A 261 -0.05 -6.69 25.69
C THR A 261 -1.33 -7.11 24.98
N THR A 262 -1.31 -8.34 24.47
CA THR A 262 -2.49 -9.01 23.92
C THR A 262 -3.64 -8.93 24.93
N PRO A 263 -4.85 -8.48 24.54
CA PRO A 263 -6.00 -8.54 25.41
C PRO A 263 -6.42 -9.99 25.70
#